data_ccbad3c3c96f3b6795d397769b997b7c
#
_entry.id   ccbad3c3c96f3b6795d397769b997b7c
#
_cell.length_a   1.000
_cell.length_b   1.000
_cell.length_c   1.000
_cell.angle_alpha   90.00
_cell.angle_beta   90.00
_cell.angle_gamma   90.00
#
_symmetry.space_group_name_H-M   'P 1'
#
loop_
_entity.id
_entity.type
_entity.pdbx_description
1 polymer ?
#
loop_
_entity_poly.entity_id
_entity_poly.type
_entity_poly.pdbx_seq_one_letter_code
_entity_poly.pdbx_strand_id
1 'polypeptide(L)'
;HRGGWDPSVRLADQDRDGVKAEVLYPTVGMVLCNHKDYDYKKACFAAYNRWIAEYCETERDRLIGVGQTSMRTPEDGIAELDEIAKLGLRGVMMPGVPAVEDYDSPVYDPFWQRAVELELPLSFHILTTPDVRARGPKMNGFLAIVRGCQDIMGTLVLGGVFERNPELSVVCVEADAGWVPHYMYRMDHAYKRHRNWLPPGQKLSRLPSEYFREHIYTTFQDDWVAFQTADLMNWERLMWANDFPHSDSTWPWSQEMLAEQKSHLSAEQCERILCRNAAELYRIDLAKLQ
;
A
#
# COMPACT_ATOMS: atom_id res chain seq x y z
N HIS A 1 11.88 -18.46 6.07
CA HIS A 1 13.15 -17.99 5.52
C HIS A 1 13.92 -17.16 6.55
N ARG A 2 15.25 -17.32 6.56
CA ARG A 2 16.11 -16.59 7.51
C ARG A 2 16.16 -15.09 7.22
N GLY A 3 16.07 -14.69 5.96
CA GLY A 3 15.97 -13.29 5.55
C GLY A 3 14.79 -12.51 6.12
N GLY A 4 13.78 -13.20 6.70
CA GLY A 4 12.67 -12.55 7.41
C GLY A 4 13.05 -11.92 8.77
N TRP A 5 14.23 -12.27 9.34
CA TRP A 5 14.69 -11.77 10.65
C TRP A 5 16.21 -11.51 10.71
N ASP A 6 16.96 -11.89 9.67
CA ASP A 6 18.40 -11.64 9.54
C ASP A 6 18.61 -10.73 8.31
N PRO A 7 18.93 -9.44 8.50
CA PRO A 7 19.05 -8.50 7.40
C PRO A 7 20.19 -8.83 6.43
N SER A 8 21.28 -9.43 6.92
CA SER A 8 22.41 -9.82 6.05
C SER A 8 22.01 -10.93 5.08
N VAL A 9 21.19 -11.88 5.54
CA VAL A 9 20.65 -12.94 4.69
C VAL A 9 19.63 -12.37 3.73
N ARG A 10 18.81 -11.39 4.19
CA ARG A 10 17.85 -10.70 3.31
C ARG A 10 18.53 -10.01 2.12
N LEU A 11 19.64 -9.34 2.36
CA LEU A 11 20.41 -8.68 1.30
C LEU A 11 20.95 -9.70 0.29
N ALA A 12 21.42 -10.86 0.74
CA ALA A 12 21.84 -11.94 -0.14
C ALA A 12 20.66 -12.55 -0.95
N ASP A 13 19.48 -12.64 -0.34
CA ASP A 13 18.25 -13.08 -1.02
C ASP A 13 17.79 -12.07 -2.08
N GLN A 14 17.91 -10.76 -1.80
CA GLN A 14 17.68 -9.69 -2.80
C GLN A 14 18.65 -9.79 -3.98
N ASP A 15 19.94 -9.93 -3.69
CA ASP A 15 20.99 -10.05 -4.73
C ASP A 15 20.73 -11.25 -5.66
N ARG A 16 20.30 -12.37 -5.08
CA ARG A 16 19.95 -13.59 -5.84
C ARG A 16 18.77 -13.35 -6.78
N ASP A 17 17.79 -12.57 -6.39
CA ASP A 17 16.57 -12.28 -7.16
C ASP A 17 16.72 -11.03 -8.07
N GLY A 18 17.89 -10.36 -8.03
CA GLY A 18 18.14 -9.14 -8.80
C GLY A 18 17.39 -7.93 -8.30
N VAL A 19 16.94 -7.94 -7.03
CA VAL A 19 16.26 -6.84 -6.37
C VAL A 19 17.27 -5.93 -5.68
N LYS A 20 17.23 -4.64 -5.97
CA LYS A 20 18.19 -3.67 -5.43
C LYS A 20 17.77 -3.09 -4.08
N ALA A 21 16.47 -2.85 -3.88
CA ALA A 21 15.91 -2.37 -2.62
C ALA A 21 14.48 -2.91 -2.44
N GLU A 22 14.04 -3.01 -1.21
CA GLU A 22 12.70 -3.50 -0.86
C GLU A 22 12.03 -2.60 0.18
N VAL A 23 10.73 -2.35 -0.01
CA VAL A 23 9.86 -1.79 1.01
C VAL A 23 9.28 -2.95 1.83
N LEU A 24 9.58 -2.97 3.13
CA LEU A 24 9.32 -4.12 4.01
C LEU A 24 8.04 -3.93 4.82
N TYR A 25 7.08 -4.80 4.60
CA TYR A 25 5.80 -4.85 5.30
C TYR A 25 5.76 -5.96 6.37
N PRO A 26 5.01 -5.76 7.48
CA PRO A 26 4.88 -6.75 8.54
C PRO A 26 3.86 -7.84 8.19
N THR A 27 4.25 -9.12 8.26
CA THR A 27 3.32 -10.25 8.05
C THR A 27 2.31 -10.40 9.19
N VAL A 28 2.80 -10.58 10.43
CA VAL A 28 1.91 -10.76 11.60
C VAL A 28 1.16 -9.48 11.93
N GLY A 29 1.74 -8.34 11.63
CA GLY A 29 1.14 -7.03 11.82
C GLY A 29 -0.17 -6.84 11.07
N MET A 30 -0.34 -7.45 9.88
CA MET A 30 -1.60 -7.42 9.14
C MET A 30 -2.76 -8.01 9.95
N VAL A 31 -2.54 -9.17 10.56
CA VAL A 31 -3.56 -9.83 11.40
C VAL A 31 -3.83 -9.04 12.67
N LEU A 32 -2.79 -8.45 13.27
CA LEU A 32 -2.91 -7.62 14.47
C LEU A 32 -3.71 -6.34 14.23
N CYS A 33 -3.80 -5.83 13.00
CA CYS A 33 -4.70 -4.72 12.64
C CYS A 33 -6.14 -4.98 13.08
N ASN A 34 -6.58 -6.24 13.05
CA ASN A 34 -7.92 -6.66 13.40
C ASN A 34 -8.12 -6.98 14.90
N HIS A 35 -7.08 -6.80 15.73
CA HIS A 35 -7.17 -7.07 17.17
C HIS A 35 -8.03 -6.03 17.88
N LYS A 36 -8.95 -6.47 18.75
CA LYS A 36 -9.94 -5.62 19.40
C LYS A 36 -9.38 -4.82 20.59
N ASP A 37 -8.33 -5.34 21.24
CA ASP A 37 -7.65 -4.64 22.32
C ASP A 37 -6.64 -3.65 21.71
N TYR A 38 -6.97 -2.37 21.76
CA TYR A 38 -6.16 -1.31 21.18
C TYR A 38 -4.89 -1.02 21.97
N ASP A 39 -4.85 -1.21 23.27
CA ASP A 39 -3.65 -1.03 24.08
C ASP A 39 -2.63 -2.13 23.75
N TYR A 40 -3.09 -3.38 23.61
CA TYR A 40 -2.26 -4.48 23.15
C TYR A 40 -1.75 -4.25 21.72
N LYS A 41 -2.63 -3.87 20.80
CA LYS A 41 -2.28 -3.56 19.40
C LYS A 41 -1.22 -2.46 19.33
N LYS A 42 -1.41 -1.34 20.02
CA LYS A 42 -0.47 -0.21 20.10
C LYS A 42 0.89 -0.66 20.64
N ALA A 43 0.94 -1.46 21.72
CA ALA A 43 2.17 -1.98 22.28
C ALA A 43 2.92 -2.89 21.28
N CYS A 44 2.21 -3.79 20.58
CA CYS A 44 2.79 -4.65 19.56
C CYS A 44 3.36 -3.84 18.39
N PHE A 45 2.61 -2.85 17.90
CA PHE A 45 3.07 -2.01 16.78
C PHE A 45 4.25 -1.14 17.17
N ALA A 46 4.27 -0.56 18.37
CA ALA A 46 5.41 0.18 18.85
C ALA A 46 6.68 -0.70 18.99
N ALA A 47 6.52 -1.96 19.40
CA ALA A 47 7.64 -2.90 19.44
C ALA A 47 8.13 -3.27 18.03
N TYR A 48 7.20 -3.54 17.11
CA TYR A 48 7.53 -3.80 15.71
C TYR A 48 8.24 -2.61 15.06
N ASN A 49 7.75 -1.38 15.26
CA ASN A 49 8.32 -0.18 14.66
C ASN A 49 9.79 0.01 15.07
N ARG A 50 10.11 -0.25 16.34
CA ARG A 50 11.52 -0.23 16.81
C ARG A 50 12.36 -1.34 16.19
N TRP A 51 11.81 -2.55 16.13
CA TRP A 51 12.51 -3.70 15.55
C TRP A 51 12.79 -3.53 14.06
N ILE A 52 11.82 -3.09 13.27
CA ILE A 52 12.05 -2.90 11.83
C ILE A 52 12.99 -1.74 11.54
N ALA A 53 13.00 -0.69 12.37
CA ALA A 53 13.97 0.38 12.27
C ALA A 53 15.40 -0.15 12.49
N GLU A 54 15.63 -0.95 13.57
CA GLU A 54 16.90 -1.59 13.84
C GLU A 54 17.31 -2.58 12.73
N TYR A 55 16.38 -3.38 12.24
CA TYR A 55 16.61 -4.32 11.13
C TYR A 55 17.12 -3.60 9.87
N CYS A 56 16.50 -2.47 9.53
CA CYS A 56 16.85 -1.68 8.33
C CYS A 56 18.17 -0.88 8.51
N GLU A 57 18.67 -0.70 9.74
CA GLU A 57 19.95 0.00 9.97
C GLU A 57 21.15 -0.68 9.30
N THR A 58 21.07 -1.98 9.06
CA THR A 58 22.12 -2.75 8.39
C THR A 58 22.42 -2.20 6.98
N GLU A 59 21.38 -1.78 6.24
CA GLU A 59 21.52 -1.18 4.91
C GLU A 59 20.28 -0.32 4.59
N ARG A 60 20.29 0.92 5.08
CA ARG A 60 19.14 1.85 5.01
C ARG A 60 18.74 2.26 3.60
N ASP A 61 19.64 2.12 2.66
CA ASP A 61 19.36 2.46 1.26
C ASP A 61 18.68 1.28 0.51
N ARG A 62 18.79 0.06 1.03
CA ARG A 62 18.21 -1.16 0.42
C ARG A 62 17.03 -1.74 1.20
N LEU A 63 16.98 -1.53 2.51
CA LEU A 63 15.94 -2.04 3.40
C LEU A 63 15.08 -0.88 3.89
N ILE A 64 13.88 -0.73 3.33
CA ILE A 64 12.99 0.39 3.58
C ILE A 64 11.87 -0.06 4.51
N GLY A 65 11.99 0.22 5.80
CA GLY A 65 11.00 -0.21 6.79
C GLY A 65 9.73 0.64 6.76
N VAL A 66 8.57 -0.04 6.83
CA VAL A 66 7.24 0.55 6.99
C VAL A 66 6.78 0.34 8.44
N GLY A 67 6.40 1.42 9.12
CA GLY A 67 5.84 1.35 10.48
C GLY A 67 4.36 0.98 10.48
N GLN A 68 3.80 0.79 11.66
CA GLN A 68 2.38 0.53 11.87
C GLN A 68 1.78 1.48 12.90
N THR A 69 0.52 1.87 12.67
CA THR A 69 -0.30 2.67 13.59
C THR A 69 -1.51 1.86 14.07
N SER A 70 -1.89 2.05 15.33
CA SER A 70 -3.06 1.38 15.90
C SER A 70 -4.38 2.01 15.49
N MET A 71 -4.37 3.31 15.12
CA MET A 71 -5.55 4.11 14.74
C MET A 71 -6.71 3.99 15.72
N ARG A 72 -6.41 4.11 17.01
CA ARG A 72 -7.45 4.14 18.07
C ARG A 72 -8.28 5.41 17.98
N THR A 73 -7.63 6.58 17.80
CA THR A 73 -8.23 7.85 17.44
C THR A 73 -7.32 8.56 16.43
N PRO A 74 -7.79 9.59 15.71
CA PRO A 74 -6.92 10.40 14.85
C PRO A 74 -5.73 11.02 15.59
N GLU A 75 -5.95 11.47 16.85
CA GLU A 75 -4.89 12.07 17.69
C GLU A 75 -3.83 11.03 18.08
N ASP A 76 -4.25 9.82 18.48
CA ASP A 76 -3.32 8.71 18.73
C ASP A 76 -2.53 8.38 17.46
N GLY A 77 -3.19 8.35 16.32
CA GLY A 77 -2.55 8.14 15.00
C GLY A 77 -1.49 9.19 14.70
N ILE A 78 -1.78 10.49 14.92
CA ILE A 78 -0.81 11.58 14.73
C ILE A 78 0.42 11.40 15.63
N ALA A 79 0.23 11.08 16.91
CA ALA A 79 1.34 10.82 17.82
C ALA A 79 2.18 9.60 17.38
N GLU A 80 1.54 8.56 16.85
CA GLU A 80 2.22 7.37 16.32
C GLU A 80 2.99 7.69 15.02
N LEU A 81 2.47 8.56 14.13
CA LEU A 81 3.22 9.05 12.96
C LEU A 81 4.50 9.77 13.37
N ASP A 82 4.43 10.64 14.39
CA ASP A 82 5.60 11.37 14.89
C ASP A 82 6.68 10.41 15.41
N GLU A 83 6.30 9.34 16.11
CA GLU A 83 7.25 8.33 16.58
C GLU A 83 7.84 7.50 15.44
N ILE A 84 7.01 7.14 14.44
CA ILE A 84 7.46 6.43 13.23
C ILE A 84 8.49 7.26 12.45
N ALA A 85 8.23 8.57 12.29
CA ALA A 85 9.17 9.49 11.64
C ALA A 85 10.50 9.62 12.41
N LYS A 86 10.45 9.72 13.75
CA LYS A 86 11.65 9.76 14.61
C LYS A 86 12.51 8.50 14.49
N LEU A 87 11.91 7.34 14.26
CA LEU A 87 12.62 6.09 14.00
C LEU A 87 13.24 6.02 12.59
N GLY A 88 12.98 6.99 11.73
CA GLY A 88 13.50 7.02 10.35
C GLY A 88 12.82 6.04 9.41
N LEU A 89 11.65 5.53 9.77
CA LEU A 89 10.82 4.71 8.89
C LEU A 89 10.23 5.57 7.77
N ARG A 90 10.02 4.98 6.59
CA ARG A 90 9.69 5.75 5.37
C ARG A 90 8.26 5.54 4.86
N GLY A 91 7.39 4.93 5.63
CA GLY A 91 5.99 4.71 5.29
C GLY A 91 5.24 4.12 6.48
N VAL A 92 3.91 4.02 6.35
CA VAL A 92 3.05 3.51 7.43
C VAL A 92 2.01 2.56 6.86
N MET A 93 1.91 1.36 7.46
CA MET A 93 0.81 0.45 7.20
C MET A 93 -0.36 0.75 8.15
N MET A 94 -1.52 0.97 7.57
CA MET A 94 -2.76 1.33 8.24
C MET A 94 -3.60 0.09 8.55
N PRO A 95 -4.35 0.05 9.67
CA PRO A 95 -5.46 -0.89 9.79
C PRO A 95 -6.53 -0.58 8.74
N GLY A 96 -7.14 -1.61 8.18
CA GLY A 96 -8.17 -1.44 7.14
C GLY A 96 -9.48 -0.84 7.65
N VAL A 97 -9.72 -0.93 8.96
CA VAL A 97 -10.89 -0.32 9.64
C VAL A 97 -10.40 0.43 10.88
N PRO A 98 -10.72 1.71 11.01
CA PRO A 98 -10.38 2.50 12.19
C PRO A 98 -11.31 2.21 13.36
N ALA A 99 -10.99 2.76 14.55
CA ALA A 99 -11.74 2.48 15.78
C ALA A 99 -12.98 3.36 15.98
N VAL A 100 -12.98 4.54 15.37
CA VAL A 100 -14.06 5.53 15.54
C VAL A 100 -14.93 5.62 14.28
N GLU A 101 -14.97 6.76 13.62
CA GLU A 101 -15.65 6.88 12.33
C GLU A 101 -14.81 6.25 11.22
N ASP A 102 -15.40 5.98 10.03
CA ASP A 102 -14.65 5.45 8.91
C ASP A 102 -13.72 6.50 8.28
N TYR A 103 -12.76 6.08 7.49
CA TYR A 103 -11.70 6.93 6.93
C TYR A 103 -12.18 8.04 6.00
N ASP A 104 -13.40 8.00 5.51
CA ASP A 104 -14.00 9.10 4.74
C ASP A 104 -14.43 10.29 5.62
N SER A 105 -14.52 10.10 6.94
CA SER A 105 -14.91 11.18 7.87
C SER A 105 -13.84 12.28 7.94
N PRO A 106 -14.25 13.57 7.93
CA PRO A 106 -13.33 14.69 8.10
C PRO A 106 -12.55 14.72 9.42
N VAL A 107 -12.91 13.89 10.40
CA VAL A 107 -12.16 13.79 11.67
C VAL A 107 -10.71 13.30 11.42
N TYR A 108 -10.47 12.62 10.31
CA TYR A 108 -9.15 12.14 9.90
C TYR A 108 -8.35 13.18 9.11
N ASP A 109 -8.93 14.30 8.67
CA ASP A 109 -8.20 15.28 7.85
C ASP A 109 -6.90 15.78 8.54
N PRO A 110 -6.86 16.05 9.87
CA PRO A 110 -5.60 16.38 10.55
C PRO A 110 -4.55 15.26 10.51
N PHE A 111 -4.97 14.00 10.56
CA PHE A 111 -4.07 12.84 10.44
C PHE A 111 -3.49 12.73 9.02
N TRP A 112 -4.33 12.91 8.00
CA TRP A 112 -3.87 12.91 6.60
C TRP A 112 -2.85 14.03 6.35
N GLN A 113 -3.15 15.24 6.84
CA GLN A 113 -2.24 16.39 6.74
C GLN A 113 -0.90 16.11 7.45
N ARG A 114 -0.94 15.50 8.64
CA ARG A 114 0.29 15.16 9.36
C ARG A 114 1.14 14.15 8.62
N ALA A 115 0.53 13.14 8.02
CA ALA A 115 1.26 12.17 7.19
C ALA A 115 1.94 12.84 5.98
N VAL A 116 1.27 13.79 5.31
CA VAL A 116 1.83 14.60 4.23
C VAL A 116 3.00 15.45 4.72
N GLU A 117 2.85 16.17 5.84
CA GLU A 117 3.93 16.99 6.44
C GLU A 117 5.19 16.18 6.76
N LEU A 118 5.00 14.93 7.19
CA LEU A 118 6.09 14.02 7.53
C LEU A 118 6.61 13.25 6.31
N GLU A 119 6.01 13.45 5.14
CA GLU A 119 6.31 12.73 3.90
C GLU A 119 6.25 11.19 4.08
N LEU A 120 5.26 10.72 4.84
CA LEU A 120 5.03 9.30 5.11
C LEU A 120 3.89 8.76 4.24
N PRO A 121 4.17 7.99 3.17
CA PRO A 121 3.15 7.29 2.42
C PRO A 121 2.34 6.36 3.33
N LEU A 122 1.02 6.43 3.21
CA LEU A 122 0.10 5.58 3.96
C LEU A 122 -0.31 4.39 3.12
N SER A 123 -0.23 3.19 3.68
CA SER A 123 -0.46 1.94 2.95
C SER A 123 -1.62 1.16 3.55
N PHE A 124 -2.50 0.66 2.69
CA PHE A 124 -3.56 -0.28 3.04
C PHE A 124 -3.24 -1.62 2.39
N HIS A 125 -2.91 -2.58 3.23
CA HIS A 125 -2.49 -3.92 2.83
C HIS A 125 -3.67 -4.88 2.85
N ILE A 126 -3.65 -5.94 2.03
CA ILE A 126 -4.62 -7.03 2.20
C ILE A 126 -4.61 -7.54 3.66
N LEU A 127 -5.65 -8.21 4.08
CA LEU A 127 -5.81 -8.82 5.41
C LEU A 127 -5.84 -7.84 6.60
N THR A 128 -5.69 -6.52 6.38
CA THR A 128 -5.84 -5.51 7.44
C THR A 128 -7.29 -5.15 7.74
N THR A 129 -8.23 -5.62 6.92
CA THR A 129 -9.67 -5.47 7.11
C THR A 129 -10.26 -6.75 7.71
N PRO A 130 -11.05 -6.67 8.80
CA PRO A 130 -11.72 -7.85 9.34
C PRO A 130 -12.78 -8.39 8.37
N ASP A 131 -12.90 -9.72 8.33
CA ASP A 131 -14.05 -10.43 7.76
C ASP A 131 -14.42 -10.18 6.29
N VAL A 132 -13.46 -10.22 5.37
CA VAL A 132 -13.81 -10.46 3.97
C VAL A 132 -14.16 -11.96 3.81
N ARG A 133 -15.41 -12.32 4.16
CA ARG A 133 -15.84 -13.74 4.11
C ARG A 133 -16.00 -14.24 2.69
N ALA A 134 -15.13 -15.16 2.29
CA ALA A 134 -15.38 -15.97 1.11
C ALA A 134 -16.45 -17.03 1.37
N ARG A 135 -17.29 -17.27 0.37
CA ARG A 135 -18.27 -18.39 0.39
C ARG A 135 -17.69 -19.60 -0.34
N GLY A 136 -18.02 -20.80 0.14
CA GLY A 136 -17.68 -22.06 -0.53
C GLY A 136 -16.24 -22.52 -0.28
N PRO A 137 -15.54 -23.04 -1.29
CA PRO A 137 -14.22 -23.64 -1.12
C PRO A 137 -13.18 -22.67 -0.56
N LYS A 138 -12.22 -23.20 0.24
CA LYS A 138 -11.17 -22.38 0.88
C LYS A 138 -10.37 -21.53 -0.13
N MET A 139 -10.11 -22.06 -1.34
CA MET A 139 -9.40 -21.34 -2.39
C MET A 139 -10.10 -20.03 -2.82
N ASN A 140 -11.43 -19.96 -2.70
CA ASN A 140 -12.14 -18.70 -2.94
C ASN A 140 -11.77 -17.60 -1.91
N GLY A 141 -11.15 -17.98 -0.79
CA GLY A 141 -10.60 -17.04 0.18
C GLY A 141 -9.52 -16.14 -0.41
N PHE A 142 -8.63 -16.69 -1.22
CA PHE A 142 -7.59 -15.90 -1.89
C PHE A 142 -8.18 -14.84 -2.83
N LEU A 143 -9.25 -15.17 -3.56
CA LEU A 143 -9.94 -14.19 -4.40
C LEU A 143 -10.71 -13.15 -3.59
N ALA A 144 -11.04 -13.43 -2.35
CA ALA A 144 -11.80 -12.52 -1.49
C ALA A 144 -10.94 -11.45 -0.82
N ILE A 145 -9.65 -11.73 -0.55
CA ILE A 145 -8.78 -10.83 0.23
C ILE A 145 -8.59 -9.46 -0.43
N VAL A 146 -8.57 -9.41 -1.76
CA VAL A 146 -8.46 -8.16 -2.54
C VAL A 146 -9.63 -7.19 -2.26
N ARG A 147 -10.81 -7.71 -1.92
CA ARG A 147 -12.03 -6.89 -1.72
C ARG A 147 -11.88 -5.87 -0.58
N GLY A 148 -11.14 -6.22 0.48
CA GLY A 148 -10.88 -5.28 1.56
C GLY A 148 -10.15 -4.02 1.09
N CYS A 149 -9.15 -4.18 0.25
CA CYS A 149 -8.44 -3.03 -0.35
C CYS A 149 -9.34 -2.25 -1.32
N GLN A 150 -10.15 -2.94 -2.13
CA GLN A 150 -11.11 -2.27 -3.03
C GLN A 150 -12.10 -1.41 -2.25
N ASP A 151 -12.65 -1.92 -1.14
CA ASP A 151 -13.58 -1.16 -0.30
C ASP A 151 -12.91 0.09 0.31
N ILE A 152 -11.68 -0.03 0.80
CA ILE A 152 -10.94 1.11 1.35
C ILE A 152 -10.68 2.16 0.27
N MET A 153 -10.20 1.75 -0.91
CA MET A 153 -9.95 2.68 -2.01
C MET A 153 -11.26 3.37 -2.45
N GLY A 154 -12.36 2.64 -2.49
CA GLY A 154 -13.69 3.17 -2.76
C GLY A 154 -14.12 4.18 -1.70
N THR A 155 -13.94 3.88 -0.42
CA THR A 155 -14.24 4.76 0.73
C THR A 155 -13.46 6.08 0.62
N LEU A 156 -12.15 6.02 0.40
CA LEU A 156 -11.31 7.22 0.31
C LEU A 156 -11.70 8.09 -0.90
N VAL A 157 -11.89 7.49 -2.07
CA VAL A 157 -12.23 8.24 -3.29
C VAL A 157 -13.64 8.81 -3.22
N LEU A 158 -14.65 7.96 -2.98
CA LEU A 158 -16.05 8.38 -3.02
C LEU A 158 -16.46 9.20 -1.80
N GLY A 159 -15.78 9.04 -0.66
CA GLY A 159 -15.91 9.85 0.54
C GLY A 159 -15.23 11.22 0.46
N GLY A 160 -14.53 11.54 -0.66
CA GLY A 160 -13.94 12.85 -0.92
C GLY A 160 -12.71 13.16 -0.08
N VAL A 161 -12.00 12.14 0.39
CA VAL A 161 -10.76 12.34 1.18
C VAL A 161 -9.72 13.09 0.37
N PHE A 162 -9.49 12.72 -0.88
CA PHE A 162 -8.53 13.37 -1.77
C PHE A 162 -9.00 14.77 -2.25
N GLU A 163 -10.31 15.01 -2.29
CA GLU A 163 -10.86 16.34 -2.53
C GLU A 163 -10.45 17.32 -1.42
N ARG A 164 -10.50 16.86 -0.15
CA ARG A 164 -10.14 17.65 1.02
C ARG A 164 -8.64 17.69 1.29
N ASN A 165 -7.92 16.66 0.85
CA ASN A 165 -6.47 16.49 1.09
C ASN A 165 -5.73 16.24 -0.23
N PRO A 166 -5.56 17.26 -1.09
CA PRO A 166 -5.07 17.09 -2.46
C PRO A 166 -3.59 16.67 -2.57
N GLU A 167 -2.81 16.77 -1.50
CA GLU A 167 -1.42 16.32 -1.47
C GLU A 167 -1.27 14.88 -0.93
N LEU A 168 -2.35 14.31 -0.42
CA LEU A 168 -2.33 12.96 0.13
C LEU A 168 -2.17 11.92 -0.98
N SER A 169 -1.22 11.00 -0.81
CA SER A 169 -1.11 9.78 -1.61
C SER A 169 -1.19 8.55 -0.71
N VAL A 170 -1.83 7.50 -1.19
CA VAL A 170 -1.94 6.22 -0.48
C VAL A 170 -1.48 5.07 -1.36
N VAL A 171 -1.12 3.96 -0.73
CA VAL A 171 -0.67 2.74 -1.42
C VAL A 171 -1.65 1.61 -1.13
N CYS A 172 -2.20 1.04 -2.19
CA CYS A 172 -2.96 -0.21 -2.17
C CYS A 172 -1.97 -1.37 -2.32
N VAL A 173 -1.78 -2.17 -1.27
CA VAL A 173 -0.66 -3.10 -1.16
C VAL A 173 -1.09 -4.55 -1.26
N GLU A 174 -0.36 -5.33 -2.08
CA GLU A 174 -0.51 -6.79 -2.28
C GLU A 174 -1.93 -7.20 -2.76
N ALA A 175 -2.65 -6.27 -3.38
CA ALA A 175 -4.00 -6.51 -3.90
C ALA A 175 -4.02 -6.73 -5.42
N ASP A 176 -2.84 -6.88 -6.04
CA ASP A 176 -2.66 -6.83 -7.48
C ASP A 176 -3.22 -5.54 -8.12
N ALA A 177 -3.09 -5.36 -9.43
CA ALA A 177 -3.51 -4.14 -10.12
C ALA A 177 -4.37 -4.39 -11.36
N GLY A 178 -4.44 -5.62 -11.84
CA GLY A 178 -5.23 -5.96 -13.04
C GLY A 178 -6.72 -5.66 -12.93
N TRP A 179 -7.26 -5.53 -11.72
CA TRP A 179 -8.66 -5.15 -11.47
C TRP A 179 -8.92 -3.63 -11.55
N VAL A 180 -7.89 -2.81 -11.42
CA VAL A 180 -8.00 -1.35 -11.26
C VAL A 180 -8.72 -0.65 -12.42
N PRO A 181 -8.44 -0.97 -13.70
CA PRO A 181 -9.14 -0.31 -14.82
C PRO A 181 -10.65 -0.50 -14.77
N HIS A 182 -11.11 -1.73 -14.49
CA HIS A 182 -12.53 -2.02 -14.38
C HIS A 182 -13.15 -1.34 -13.17
N TYR A 183 -12.44 -1.29 -12.04
CA TYR A 183 -12.91 -0.67 -10.81
C TYR A 183 -13.11 0.84 -11.00
N MET A 184 -12.13 1.54 -11.57
CA MET A 184 -12.22 2.95 -11.92
C MET A 184 -13.41 3.24 -12.85
N TYR A 185 -13.59 2.43 -13.90
CA TYR A 185 -14.75 2.53 -14.79
C TYR A 185 -16.07 2.39 -14.03
N ARG A 186 -16.15 1.42 -13.10
CA ARG A 186 -17.36 1.18 -12.29
C ARG A 186 -17.64 2.30 -11.32
N MET A 187 -16.62 2.90 -10.70
CA MET A 187 -16.78 4.07 -9.84
C MET A 187 -17.34 5.26 -10.61
N ASP A 188 -16.79 5.57 -11.78
CA ASP A 188 -17.29 6.65 -12.62
C ASP A 188 -18.73 6.41 -13.08
N HIS A 189 -19.02 5.17 -13.49
CA HIS A 189 -20.36 4.81 -13.90
C HIS A 189 -21.37 4.99 -12.77
N ALA A 190 -21.06 4.48 -11.58
CA ALA A 190 -21.91 4.62 -10.41
C ALA A 190 -22.10 6.08 -10.02
N TYR A 191 -21.02 6.85 -9.98
CA TYR A 191 -21.05 8.27 -9.65
C TYR A 191 -21.91 9.08 -10.65
N LYS A 192 -21.71 8.91 -11.96
CA LYS A 192 -22.50 9.59 -13.00
C LYS A 192 -23.99 9.30 -12.87
N ARG A 193 -24.36 8.07 -12.49
CA ARG A 193 -25.76 7.64 -12.39
C ARG A 193 -26.43 8.05 -11.08
N HIS A 194 -25.67 8.07 -9.97
CA HIS A 194 -26.26 8.12 -8.62
C HIS A 194 -25.81 9.34 -7.79
N ARG A 195 -24.90 10.19 -8.28
CA ARG A 195 -24.41 11.37 -7.52
C ARG A 195 -25.51 12.31 -7.03
N ASN A 196 -26.68 12.27 -7.63
CA ASN A 196 -27.81 13.10 -7.18
C ASN A 196 -28.48 12.57 -5.90
N TRP A 197 -28.15 11.36 -5.48
CA TRP A 197 -28.58 10.79 -4.19
C TRP A 197 -27.65 11.20 -3.04
N LEU A 198 -26.45 11.71 -3.37
CA LEU A 198 -25.50 12.15 -2.37
C LEU A 198 -26.00 13.45 -1.68
N PRO A 199 -25.81 13.56 -0.36
CA PRO A 199 -26.09 14.80 0.35
C PRO A 199 -25.33 15.99 -0.25
N PRO A 200 -25.85 17.22 -0.05
CA PRO A 200 -25.10 18.44 -0.37
C PRO A 200 -23.73 18.43 0.34
N GLY A 201 -22.66 18.72 -0.38
CA GLY A 201 -21.30 18.73 0.17
C GLY A 201 -20.52 17.41 0.03
N GLN A 202 -21.18 16.30 -0.37
CA GLN A 202 -20.51 15.03 -0.67
C GLN A 202 -20.26 14.78 -2.15
N LYS A 203 -20.53 15.79 -3.00
CA LYS A 203 -20.27 15.68 -4.43
C LYS A 203 -18.82 16.03 -4.73
N LEU A 204 -18.15 15.13 -5.46
CA LEU A 204 -16.80 15.36 -5.96
C LEU A 204 -16.81 16.37 -7.10
N SER A 205 -15.77 17.18 -7.21
CA SER A 205 -15.60 18.16 -8.29
C SER A 205 -15.13 17.50 -9.60
N ARG A 206 -14.46 16.37 -9.50
CA ARG A 206 -13.95 15.56 -10.62
C ARG A 206 -14.56 14.15 -10.62
N LEU A 207 -14.25 13.34 -11.62
CA LEU A 207 -14.65 11.94 -11.66
C LEU A 207 -13.83 11.10 -10.66
N PRO A 208 -14.42 10.08 -10.02
CA PRO A 208 -13.72 9.19 -9.11
C PRO A 208 -12.41 8.61 -9.68
N SER A 209 -12.39 8.23 -10.95
CA SER A 209 -11.21 7.70 -11.61
C SER A 209 -10.04 8.68 -11.69
N GLU A 210 -10.29 9.98 -11.71
CA GLU A 210 -9.25 11.01 -11.74
C GLU A 210 -8.51 11.07 -10.40
N TYR A 211 -9.25 11.00 -9.27
CA TYR A 211 -8.63 10.90 -7.94
C TYR A 211 -7.86 9.60 -7.78
N PHE A 212 -8.41 8.48 -8.23
CA PHE A 212 -7.72 7.19 -8.16
C PHE A 212 -6.37 7.26 -8.88
N ARG A 213 -6.35 7.77 -10.11
CA ARG A 213 -5.14 7.88 -10.94
C ARG A 213 -4.09 8.81 -10.33
N GLU A 214 -4.50 9.85 -9.64
CA GLU A 214 -3.60 10.87 -9.09
C GLU A 214 -3.02 10.45 -7.75
N HIS A 215 -3.84 9.86 -6.87
CA HIS A 215 -3.53 9.72 -5.44
C HIS A 215 -3.22 8.29 -5.01
N ILE A 216 -3.59 7.26 -5.80
CA ILE A 216 -3.48 5.88 -5.37
C ILE A 216 -2.37 5.15 -6.13
N TYR A 217 -1.32 4.79 -5.39
CA TYR A 217 -0.33 3.83 -5.85
C TYR A 217 -0.86 2.41 -5.64
N THR A 218 -0.52 1.48 -6.54
CA THR A 218 -0.95 0.08 -6.44
C THR A 218 0.26 -0.82 -6.61
N THR A 219 0.45 -1.75 -5.69
CA THR A 219 1.48 -2.78 -5.82
C THR A 219 0.89 -4.08 -6.35
N PHE A 220 1.68 -4.79 -7.12
CA PHE A 220 1.33 -6.07 -7.70
C PHE A 220 2.58 -6.96 -7.82
N GLN A 221 2.39 -8.27 -7.93
CA GLN A 221 3.50 -9.22 -7.99
C GLN A 221 3.48 -10.04 -9.28
N ASP A 222 2.84 -11.19 -9.32
CA ASP A 222 2.67 -12.01 -10.53
C ASP A 222 1.31 -11.68 -11.19
N ASP A 223 1.18 -10.45 -11.68
CA ASP A 223 -0.05 -9.92 -12.31
C ASP A 223 0.20 -9.53 -13.77
N TRP A 224 0.15 -10.52 -14.64
CA TRP A 224 0.22 -10.31 -16.09
C TRP A 224 -0.82 -9.30 -16.59
N VAL A 225 -2.04 -9.28 -15.97
CA VAL A 225 -3.11 -8.36 -16.38
C VAL A 225 -2.74 -6.91 -16.07
N ALA A 226 -2.07 -6.64 -14.94
CA ALA A 226 -1.59 -5.31 -14.58
C ALA A 226 -0.64 -4.76 -15.66
N PHE A 227 0.30 -5.56 -16.13
CA PHE A 227 1.19 -5.16 -17.22
C PHE A 227 0.40 -4.89 -18.50
N GLN A 228 -0.50 -5.80 -18.92
CA GLN A 228 -1.29 -5.66 -20.15
C GLN A 228 -2.23 -4.45 -20.16
N THR A 229 -2.65 -3.97 -19.00
CA THR A 229 -3.59 -2.87 -18.85
C THR A 229 -2.96 -1.59 -18.28
N ALA A 230 -1.65 -1.51 -18.22
CA ALA A 230 -0.91 -0.38 -17.65
C ALA A 230 -1.33 0.98 -18.26
N ASP A 231 -1.57 1.03 -19.55
CA ASP A 231 -2.05 2.25 -20.26
C ASP A 231 -3.49 2.65 -19.90
N LEU A 232 -4.29 1.72 -19.36
CA LEU A 232 -5.63 2.03 -18.86
C LEU A 232 -5.62 2.57 -17.42
N MET A 233 -4.48 2.49 -16.77
CA MET A 233 -4.20 3.02 -15.43
C MET A 233 -3.24 4.20 -15.53
N ASN A 234 -2.85 4.79 -14.40
CA ASN A 234 -1.68 5.65 -14.34
C ASN A 234 -0.46 4.77 -13.98
N TRP A 235 0.34 4.39 -15.00
CA TRP A 235 1.52 3.57 -14.79
C TRP A 235 2.62 4.24 -13.92
N GLU A 236 2.56 5.56 -13.74
CA GLU A 236 3.40 6.28 -12.75
C GLU A 236 2.98 6.03 -11.28
N ARG A 237 1.91 5.27 -11.08
CA ARG A 237 1.40 4.86 -9.77
C ARG A 237 1.42 3.33 -9.58
N LEU A 238 1.97 2.58 -10.54
CA LEU A 238 2.16 1.15 -10.41
C LEU A 238 3.55 0.83 -9.84
N MET A 239 3.62 -0.12 -8.93
CA MET A 239 4.87 -0.57 -8.31
C MET A 239 4.88 -2.10 -8.26
N TRP A 240 5.89 -2.72 -8.88
CA TRP A 240 6.09 -4.15 -8.77
C TRP A 240 6.72 -4.53 -7.42
N ALA A 241 6.34 -5.69 -6.89
CA ALA A 241 6.86 -6.30 -5.68
C ALA A 241 7.09 -7.80 -5.88
N ASN A 242 8.00 -8.41 -5.13
CA ASN A 242 8.24 -9.86 -5.20
C ASN A 242 7.57 -10.68 -4.11
N ASP A 243 6.98 -10.04 -3.10
CA ASP A 243 6.31 -10.66 -1.95
C ASP A 243 7.18 -11.66 -1.16
N PHE A 244 8.51 -11.49 -1.17
CA PHE A 244 9.41 -12.36 -0.41
C PHE A 244 9.24 -12.19 1.10
N PRO A 245 9.14 -13.27 1.90
CA PRO A 245 9.32 -14.68 1.56
C PRO A 245 8.02 -15.51 1.61
N HIS A 246 6.89 -14.95 1.24
CA HIS A 246 5.60 -15.64 1.25
C HIS A 246 5.55 -16.75 0.20
N SER A 247 4.53 -17.62 0.31
CA SER A 247 4.33 -18.72 -0.65
C SER A 247 3.89 -18.28 -2.04
N ASP A 248 3.37 -17.05 -2.14
CA ASP A 248 2.93 -16.40 -3.37
C ASP A 248 4.03 -15.54 -4.02
N SER A 249 5.22 -15.55 -3.43
CA SER A 249 6.38 -14.79 -3.88
C SER A 249 6.88 -15.22 -5.25
N THR A 250 7.31 -14.26 -6.06
CA THR A 250 8.02 -14.51 -7.33
C THR A 250 9.48 -14.91 -7.12
N TRP A 251 10.02 -14.76 -5.91
CA TRP A 251 11.39 -15.14 -5.55
C TRP A 251 11.60 -16.66 -5.66
N PRO A 252 12.70 -17.18 -6.18
CA PRO A 252 13.88 -16.46 -6.71
C PRO A 252 13.88 -16.32 -8.24
N TRP A 253 12.71 -16.27 -8.87
CA TRP A 253 12.50 -16.29 -10.33
C TRP A 253 11.92 -14.98 -10.87
N SER A 254 12.03 -13.89 -10.09
CA SER A 254 11.40 -12.61 -10.42
C SER A 254 11.88 -12.07 -11.78
N GLN A 255 13.17 -12.21 -12.11
CA GLN A 255 13.70 -11.67 -13.35
C GLN A 255 13.18 -12.41 -14.58
N GLU A 256 13.02 -13.73 -14.51
CA GLU A 256 12.45 -14.56 -15.56
C GLU A 256 10.99 -14.24 -15.80
N MET A 257 10.20 -14.16 -14.72
CA MET A 257 8.79 -13.77 -14.80
C MET A 257 8.61 -12.37 -15.38
N LEU A 258 9.39 -11.39 -14.90
CA LEU A 258 9.35 -10.03 -15.42
C LEU A 258 9.75 -9.94 -16.90
N ALA A 259 10.75 -10.71 -17.34
CA ALA A 259 11.15 -10.75 -18.75
C ALA A 259 10.02 -11.24 -19.67
N GLU A 260 9.21 -12.20 -19.19
CA GLU A 260 8.06 -12.71 -19.91
C GLU A 260 6.91 -11.71 -19.97
N GLN A 261 6.53 -11.14 -18.80
CA GLN A 261 5.28 -10.38 -18.66
C GLN A 261 5.36 -8.93 -19.16
N LYS A 262 6.54 -8.29 -19.10
CA LYS A 262 6.71 -6.86 -19.44
C LYS A 262 7.11 -6.59 -20.90
N SER A 263 7.18 -7.59 -21.76
CA SER A 263 7.78 -7.49 -23.10
C SER A 263 7.12 -6.45 -24.02
N HIS A 264 5.88 -6.05 -23.74
CA HIS A 264 5.13 -5.06 -24.53
C HIS A 264 5.21 -3.63 -23.99
N LEU A 265 5.79 -3.44 -22.80
CA LEU A 265 5.94 -2.12 -22.20
C LEU A 265 7.10 -1.35 -22.83
N SER A 266 7.00 -0.04 -22.91
CA SER A 266 8.12 0.83 -23.25
C SER A 266 9.21 0.79 -22.16
N ALA A 267 10.43 1.19 -22.53
CA ALA A 267 11.53 1.27 -21.57
C ALA A 267 11.21 2.22 -20.41
N GLU A 268 10.52 3.32 -20.67
CA GLU A 268 10.10 4.28 -19.66
C GLU A 268 9.08 3.68 -18.69
N GLN A 269 8.07 2.99 -19.19
CA GLN A 269 7.09 2.28 -18.34
C GLN A 269 7.76 1.23 -17.46
N CYS A 270 8.68 0.43 -18.04
CA CYS A 270 9.44 -0.54 -17.27
C CYS A 270 10.24 0.12 -16.14
N GLU A 271 10.99 1.19 -16.45
CA GLU A 271 11.79 1.90 -15.46
C GLU A 271 10.94 2.50 -14.34
N ARG A 272 9.79 3.09 -14.68
CA ARG A 272 8.84 3.64 -13.71
C ARG A 272 8.27 2.56 -12.81
N ILE A 273 7.66 1.54 -13.38
CA ILE A 273 6.92 0.49 -12.64
C ILE A 273 7.86 -0.33 -11.76
N LEU A 274 9.06 -0.67 -12.27
CA LEU A 274 9.98 -1.56 -11.58
C LEU A 274 10.96 -0.83 -10.65
N CYS A 275 11.05 0.50 -10.71
CA CYS A 275 12.06 1.24 -9.96
C CYS A 275 11.61 2.62 -9.51
N ARG A 276 11.40 3.57 -10.46
CA ARG A 276 11.30 4.99 -10.11
C ARG A 276 10.09 5.34 -9.27
N ASN A 277 8.94 4.72 -9.50
CA ASN A 277 7.73 5.04 -8.74
C ASN A 277 7.93 4.75 -7.24
N ALA A 278 8.52 3.60 -6.91
CA ALA A 278 8.85 3.26 -5.53
C ALA A 278 9.97 4.15 -4.97
N ALA A 279 11.01 4.42 -5.77
CA ALA A 279 12.13 5.25 -5.35
C ALA A 279 11.70 6.69 -5.02
N GLU A 280 10.87 7.30 -5.84
CA GLU A 280 10.34 8.65 -5.62
C GLU A 280 9.41 8.68 -4.39
N LEU A 281 8.45 7.73 -4.29
CA LEU A 281 7.50 7.69 -3.19
C LEU A 281 8.17 7.49 -1.83
N TYR A 282 9.14 6.57 -1.74
CA TYR A 282 9.83 6.22 -0.50
C TYR A 282 11.20 6.92 -0.34
N ARG A 283 11.53 7.88 -1.20
CA ARG A 283 12.78 8.67 -1.17
C ARG A 283 14.03 7.79 -1.15
N ILE A 284 14.07 6.80 -2.03
CA ILE A 284 15.22 5.91 -2.19
C ILE A 284 16.23 6.58 -3.11
N ASP A 285 17.47 6.73 -2.65
CA ASP A 285 18.54 7.31 -3.43
C ASP A 285 19.12 6.28 -4.41
N LEU A 286 18.69 6.34 -5.65
CA LEU A 286 19.13 5.39 -6.70
C LEU A 286 20.63 5.44 -6.97
N ALA A 287 21.31 6.54 -6.67
CA ALA A 287 22.76 6.66 -6.86
C ALA A 287 23.55 5.76 -5.89
N LYS A 288 22.97 5.41 -4.77
CA LYS A 288 23.56 4.51 -3.77
C LYS A 288 23.31 3.02 -4.04
N LEU A 289 22.46 2.70 -5.00
CA LEU A 289 22.07 1.31 -5.36
C LEU A 289 22.85 0.74 -6.55
N GLN A 290 23.84 1.50 -7.04
CA GLN A 290 24.67 1.12 -8.21
C GLN A 290 25.71 0.06 -7.85
#